data_98bad32cf721e3d5db3ea3f95a0c29dd
#
_entry.id   98bad32cf721e3d5db3ea3f95a0c29dd
#
_cell.length_a   1.000
_cell.length_b   1.000
_cell.length_c   1.000
_cell.angle_alpha   90.00
_cell.angle_beta   90.00
_cell.angle_gamma   90.00
#
_symmetry.space_group_name_H-M   'P 1'
#
loop_
_entity.id
_entity.type
_entity.pdbx_description
1 polymer ?
#
loop_
_entity_poly.entity_id
_entity_poly.type
_entity_poly.pdbx_seq_one_letter_code
_entity_poly.pdbx_strand_id
1 'polypeptide(L)'
;MGNKQKILRAYLSGPISGYDMNELRKAFSEAEEFIREPGVEVVSPLNNGLPDDAEWSDHMLRDLEMLIDCDMMVLLPGWQHSRGCLTEVRFARKMGLLVLGYGIDEQIAYERYCKEHPIQCWKQK
;
A
#
# COMPACT_ATOMS: atom_id res chain seq x y z
N MET A 1 1.40 -21.03 26.59
CA MET A 1 1.17 -20.62 26.27
C MET A 1 0.87 -20.00 25.53
N GLY A 2 0.55 -19.52 25.45
CA GLY A 2 -0.08 -18.55 24.68
C GLY A 2 0.59 -18.23 23.40
N ASN A 3 0.17 -18.82 22.42
CA ASN A 3 0.57 -18.43 21.09
C ASN A 3 -0.07 -17.10 20.78
N LYS A 4 0.70 -16.04 20.94
CA LYS A 4 0.27 -14.77 20.39
C LYS A 4 0.25 -14.89 18.89
N GLN A 5 -0.93 -14.89 18.31
CA GLN A 5 -1.03 -14.78 16.88
C GLN A 5 -0.45 -13.44 16.46
N LYS A 6 0.47 -13.49 15.54
CA LYS A 6 1.03 -12.27 14.95
C LYS A 6 -0.07 -11.57 14.16
N ILE A 7 -0.27 -10.29 14.43
CA ILE A 7 -1.18 -9.46 13.64
C ILE A 7 -0.39 -9.00 12.41
N LEU A 8 -0.91 -9.29 11.22
CA LEU A 8 -0.34 -8.82 9.97
C LEU A 8 -0.93 -7.45 9.64
N ARG A 9 -0.07 -6.52 9.29
CA ARG A 9 -0.48 -5.16 8.91
C ARG A 9 -0.32 -5.00 7.42
N ALA A 10 -1.44 -4.76 6.74
CA ALA A 10 -1.51 -4.63 5.30
C ALA A 10 -1.79 -3.18 4.91
N TYR A 11 -0.89 -2.58 4.17
CA TYR A 11 -1.02 -1.21 3.68
C TYR A 11 -1.71 -1.20 2.32
N LEU A 12 -2.71 -0.34 2.15
CA LEU A 12 -3.39 -0.17 0.86
C LEU A 12 -2.72 0.91 0.05
N SER A 13 -2.30 0.58 -1.16
CA SER A 13 -1.70 1.55 -2.08
C SER A 13 -2.57 1.68 -3.31
N GLY A 14 -3.16 2.85 -3.50
CA GLY A 14 -4.02 3.15 -4.64
C GLY A 14 -3.96 4.62 -5.01
N PRO A 15 -4.35 4.98 -6.24
CA PRO A 15 -4.30 6.37 -6.68
C PRO A 15 -5.26 7.24 -5.87
N ILE A 16 -4.78 8.40 -5.45
CA ILE A 16 -5.54 9.33 -4.62
C ILE A 16 -5.67 10.69 -5.29
N SER A 17 -4.56 11.23 -5.79
CA SER A 17 -4.54 12.57 -6.36
C SER A 17 -5.44 12.68 -7.59
N GLY A 18 -6.30 13.70 -7.60
CA GLY A 18 -7.18 13.94 -8.71
C GLY A 18 -8.51 13.20 -8.68
N TYR A 19 -8.74 12.39 -7.66
CA TYR A 19 -10.00 11.65 -7.50
C TYR A 19 -10.89 12.31 -6.46
N ASP A 20 -12.20 12.12 -6.62
CA ASP A 20 -13.17 12.60 -5.63
C ASP A 20 -13.00 11.84 -4.30
N MET A 21 -12.93 12.56 -3.20
CA MET A 21 -12.69 11.95 -1.89
C MET A 21 -13.78 10.97 -1.46
N ASN A 22 -15.03 11.25 -1.83
CA ASN A 22 -16.12 10.32 -1.48
C ASN A 22 -15.99 9.00 -2.23
N GLU A 23 -15.58 9.06 -3.50
CA GLU A 23 -15.34 7.86 -4.29
C GLU A 23 -14.13 7.10 -3.76
N LEU A 24 -13.08 7.81 -3.37
CA LEU A 24 -11.89 7.18 -2.78
C LEU A 24 -12.23 6.46 -1.48
N ARG A 25 -12.96 7.12 -0.60
CA ARG A 25 -13.34 6.51 0.68
C ARG A 25 -14.14 5.23 0.45
N LYS A 26 -15.04 5.25 -0.52
CA LYS A 26 -15.83 4.07 -0.86
C LYS A 26 -14.95 2.95 -1.38
N ALA A 27 -14.08 3.25 -2.34
CA ALA A 27 -13.20 2.24 -2.94
C ALA A 27 -12.24 1.63 -1.92
N PHE A 28 -11.64 2.48 -1.08
CA PHE A 28 -10.72 2.00 -0.04
C PHE A 28 -11.45 1.21 1.03
N SER A 29 -12.67 1.61 1.41
CA SER A 29 -13.47 0.87 2.39
C SER A 29 -13.85 -0.51 1.86
N GLU A 30 -14.24 -0.61 0.60
CA GLU A 30 -14.57 -1.90 -0.02
C GLU A 30 -13.35 -2.82 -0.05
N ALA A 31 -12.19 -2.28 -0.41
CA ALA A 31 -10.95 -3.06 -0.40
C ALA A 31 -10.58 -3.51 1.01
N GLU A 32 -10.74 -2.61 1.98
CA GLU A 32 -10.47 -2.92 3.37
C GLU A 32 -11.33 -4.08 3.88
N GLU A 33 -12.63 -4.04 3.58
CA GLU A 33 -13.53 -5.12 3.96
C GLU A 33 -13.18 -6.43 3.28
N PHE A 34 -12.79 -6.36 2.00
CA PHE A 34 -12.45 -7.54 1.23
C PHE A 34 -11.24 -8.29 1.81
N ILE A 35 -10.23 -7.56 2.26
CA ILE A 35 -9.00 -8.18 2.78
C ILE A 35 -8.97 -8.32 4.30
N ARG A 36 -9.98 -7.80 4.99
CA ARG A 36 -10.04 -7.89 6.44
C ARG A 36 -10.34 -9.32 6.88
N GLU A 37 -9.47 -9.86 7.70
CA GLU A 37 -9.65 -11.18 8.32
C GLU A 37 -9.17 -11.09 9.75
N PRO A 38 -9.57 -12.03 10.61
CA PRO A 38 -8.99 -12.09 11.96
C PRO A 38 -7.46 -12.17 11.86
N GLY A 39 -6.77 -11.29 12.57
CA GLY A 39 -5.32 -11.24 12.55
C GLY A 39 -4.74 -10.35 11.45
N VAL A 40 -5.58 -9.68 10.66
CA VAL A 40 -5.12 -8.70 9.66
C VAL A 40 -5.62 -7.32 10.04
N GLU A 41 -4.69 -6.39 10.19
CA GLU A 41 -5.00 -4.97 10.37
C GLU A 41 -4.74 -4.26 9.06
N VAL A 42 -5.73 -3.54 8.56
CA VAL A 42 -5.60 -2.79 7.30
C VAL A 42 -5.21 -1.35 7.62
N VAL A 43 -4.16 -0.89 6.95
CA VAL A 43 -3.64 0.47 7.11
C VAL A 43 -3.91 1.23 5.82
N SER A 44 -4.69 2.30 5.91
CA SER A 44 -5.10 3.09 4.74
C SER A 44 -4.45 4.48 4.76
N PRO A 45 -3.88 4.93 3.64
CA PRO A 45 -3.33 6.30 3.56
C PRO A 45 -4.40 7.37 3.70
N LEU A 46 -5.67 7.04 3.49
CA LEU A 46 -6.75 7.99 3.72
C LEU A 46 -6.92 8.34 5.21
N ASN A 47 -6.35 7.52 6.08
CA ASN A 47 -6.39 7.73 7.54
C ASN A 47 -5.01 8.10 8.08
N ASN A 48 -4.26 8.91 7.34
CA ASN A 48 -2.90 9.26 7.74
C ASN A 48 -2.84 10.44 8.75
N GLY A 49 -3.98 10.99 9.12
CA GLY A 49 -4.05 12.05 10.13
C GLY A 49 -3.84 13.46 9.62
N LEU A 50 -3.53 13.61 8.33
CA LEU A 50 -3.35 14.93 7.72
C LEU A 50 -4.64 15.42 7.07
N PRO A 51 -4.84 16.75 6.98
CA PRO A 51 -5.97 17.28 6.23
C PRO A 51 -5.83 16.96 4.74
N ASP A 52 -6.98 16.84 4.06
CA ASP A 52 -7.00 16.47 2.64
C ASP A 52 -6.23 17.46 1.76
N ASP A 53 -6.15 18.71 2.16
CA ASP A 53 -5.47 19.78 1.41
C ASP A 53 -4.00 19.97 1.80
N ALA A 54 -3.45 19.06 2.60
CA ALA A 54 -2.01 19.10 2.90
C ALA A 54 -1.21 18.87 1.62
N GLU A 55 0.04 19.33 1.60
CA GLU A 55 0.92 19.17 0.45
C GLU A 55 1.15 17.70 0.12
N TRP A 56 1.32 17.40 -1.17
CA TRP A 56 1.58 16.02 -1.61
C TRP A 56 2.78 15.40 -0.88
N SER A 57 3.84 16.19 -0.70
CA SER A 57 5.05 15.72 -0.02
C SER A 57 4.79 15.36 1.44
N ASP A 58 3.93 16.13 2.12
CA ASP A 58 3.59 15.84 3.52
C ASP A 58 2.81 14.52 3.62
N HIS A 59 1.85 14.33 2.73
CA HIS A 59 1.11 13.08 2.67
C HIS A 59 2.05 11.90 2.38
N MET A 60 2.97 12.08 1.43
CA MET A 60 3.90 11.02 1.03
C MET A 60 4.81 10.60 2.19
N LEU A 61 5.37 11.58 2.90
CA LEU A 61 6.22 11.30 4.06
C LEU A 61 5.45 10.55 5.14
N ARG A 62 4.24 10.97 5.41
CA ARG A 62 3.41 10.31 6.43
C ARG A 62 3.03 8.89 6.01
N ASP A 63 2.68 8.72 4.74
CA ASP A 63 2.32 7.42 4.20
C ASP A 63 3.49 6.44 4.28
N LEU A 64 4.70 6.90 3.97
CA LEU A 64 5.89 6.05 4.07
C LEU A 64 6.19 5.67 5.52
N GLU A 65 5.97 6.57 6.47
CA GLU A 65 6.09 6.24 7.89
C GLU A 65 5.14 5.13 8.29
N MET A 66 3.89 5.19 7.80
CA MET A 66 2.90 4.16 8.08
C MET A 66 3.30 2.83 7.44
N LEU A 67 3.82 2.90 6.21
CA LEU A 67 4.24 1.73 5.45
C LEU A 67 5.39 0.99 6.13
N ILE A 68 6.31 1.71 6.76
CA ILE A 68 7.44 1.11 7.49
C ILE A 68 6.97 0.10 8.53
N ASP A 69 5.82 0.35 9.16
CA ASP A 69 5.30 -0.51 10.22
C ASP A 69 4.40 -1.63 9.69
N CYS A 70 4.31 -1.77 8.38
CA CYS A 70 3.47 -2.81 7.77
C CYS A 70 4.29 -4.03 7.37
N ASP A 71 3.59 -5.16 7.23
CA ASP A 71 4.19 -6.42 6.80
C ASP A 71 4.03 -6.65 5.32
N MET A 72 3.00 -6.05 4.73
CA MET A 72 2.68 -6.25 3.32
C MET A 72 1.98 -5.02 2.76
N MET A 73 1.95 -4.96 1.43
CA MET A 73 1.26 -3.92 0.69
C MET A 73 0.31 -4.57 -0.30
N VAL A 74 -0.88 -4.01 -0.44
CA VAL A 74 -1.86 -4.45 -1.44
C VAL A 74 -2.07 -3.32 -2.44
N LEU A 75 -1.87 -3.63 -3.72
CA LEU A 75 -1.97 -2.66 -4.81
C LEU A 75 -3.39 -2.63 -5.36
N LEU A 76 -4.01 -1.47 -5.32
CA LEU A 76 -5.37 -1.26 -5.82
C LEU A 76 -5.36 -0.90 -7.31
N PRO A 77 -6.52 -1.02 -7.99
CA PRO A 77 -6.58 -0.71 -9.43
C PRO A 77 -6.04 0.69 -9.75
N GLY A 78 -5.27 0.78 -10.81
CA GLY A 78 -4.68 2.05 -11.25
C GLY A 78 -3.35 2.41 -10.59
N TRP A 79 -2.82 1.55 -9.73
CA TRP A 79 -1.59 1.84 -8.98
C TRP A 79 -0.42 2.19 -9.91
N GLN A 80 -0.30 1.53 -11.07
CA GLN A 80 0.83 1.71 -11.96
C GLN A 80 0.86 3.09 -12.64
N HIS A 81 -0.23 3.82 -12.57
CA HIS A 81 -0.33 5.17 -13.15
C HIS A 81 -0.28 6.27 -12.08
N SER A 82 -0.04 5.90 -10.84
CA SER A 82 -0.01 6.84 -9.73
C SER A 82 1.42 7.07 -9.24
N ARG A 83 1.84 8.32 -9.24
CA ARG A 83 3.15 8.73 -8.75
C ARG A 83 3.36 8.31 -7.30
N GLY A 84 2.32 8.48 -6.47
CA GLY A 84 2.39 8.10 -5.06
C GLY A 84 2.53 6.60 -4.89
N CYS A 85 1.73 5.82 -5.63
CA CYS A 85 1.81 4.37 -5.56
C CYS A 85 3.17 3.86 -6.00
N LEU A 86 3.73 4.41 -7.07
CA LEU A 86 5.05 4.00 -7.56
C LEU A 86 6.14 4.30 -6.54
N THR A 87 6.04 5.42 -5.84
CA THR A 87 6.98 5.76 -4.76
C THR A 87 6.86 4.75 -3.63
N GLU A 88 5.63 4.42 -3.23
CA GLU A 88 5.39 3.45 -2.17
C GLU A 88 5.87 2.04 -2.55
N VAL A 89 5.62 1.63 -3.78
CA VAL A 89 6.07 0.33 -4.29
C VAL A 89 7.59 0.21 -4.25
N ARG A 90 8.30 1.22 -4.71
CA ARG A 90 9.75 1.22 -4.65
C ARG A 90 10.26 1.06 -3.23
N PHE A 91 9.67 1.82 -2.32
CA PHE A 91 10.06 1.79 -0.92
C PHE A 91 9.77 0.42 -0.30
N ALA A 92 8.59 -0.12 -0.54
CA ALA A 92 8.20 -1.44 -0.05
C ALA A 92 9.15 -2.54 -0.54
N ARG A 93 9.50 -2.49 -1.83
CA ARG A 93 10.43 -3.47 -2.42
C ARG A 93 11.83 -3.34 -1.81
N LYS A 94 12.32 -2.12 -1.59
CA LYS A 94 13.61 -1.91 -0.94
C LYS A 94 13.63 -2.46 0.46
N MET A 95 12.51 -2.36 1.18
CA MET A 95 12.38 -2.89 2.54
C MET A 95 12.16 -4.40 2.58
N GLY A 96 11.88 -5.02 1.45
CA GLY A 96 11.60 -6.45 1.40
C GLY A 96 10.20 -6.83 1.86
N LEU A 97 9.25 -5.91 1.75
CA LEU A 97 7.86 -6.21 2.09
C LEU A 97 7.22 -7.09 1.01
N LEU A 98 6.27 -7.90 1.44
CA LEU A 98 5.44 -8.64 0.51
C LEU A 98 4.51 -7.65 -0.18
N VAL A 99 4.48 -7.66 -1.52
CA VAL A 99 3.63 -6.78 -2.32
C VAL A 99 2.72 -7.66 -3.17
N LEU A 100 1.42 -7.47 -3.03
CA LEU A 100 0.41 -8.26 -3.74
C LEU A 100 -0.57 -7.32 -4.46
N GLY A 101 -1.07 -7.77 -5.61
CA GLY A 101 -2.17 -7.07 -6.27
C GLY A 101 -3.50 -7.38 -5.60
N TYR A 102 -4.38 -6.39 -5.54
CA TYR A 102 -5.72 -6.56 -5.02
C TYR A 102 -6.50 -7.60 -5.84
N GLY A 103 -6.34 -7.55 -7.15
CA GLY A 103 -6.93 -8.50 -8.07
C GLY A 103 -5.89 -9.03 -9.04
N ILE A 104 -6.35 -9.88 -9.97
CA ILE A 104 -5.43 -10.55 -10.89
C ILE A 104 -4.75 -9.57 -11.84
N ASP A 105 -5.48 -8.54 -12.29
CA ASP A 105 -4.90 -7.55 -13.21
C ASP A 105 -3.79 -6.75 -12.52
N GLU A 106 -3.99 -6.37 -11.28
CA GLU A 106 -2.99 -5.64 -10.51
C GLU A 106 -1.77 -6.50 -10.23
N GLN A 107 -1.98 -7.78 -9.99
CA GLN A 107 -0.89 -8.73 -9.75
C GLN A 107 -0.05 -8.93 -11.01
N ILE A 108 -0.69 -9.09 -12.16
CA ILE A 108 0.01 -9.23 -13.45
C ILE A 108 0.82 -7.98 -13.75
N ALA A 109 0.23 -6.81 -13.53
CA ALA A 109 0.93 -5.54 -13.73
C ALA A 109 2.14 -5.42 -12.81
N TYR A 110 2.03 -5.87 -11.57
CA TYR A 110 3.12 -5.84 -10.62
C TYR A 110 4.26 -6.78 -11.03
N GLU A 111 3.93 -7.99 -11.46
CA GLU A 111 4.95 -8.95 -11.89
C GLU A 111 5.72 -8.42 -13.11
N ARG A 112 5.01 -7.77 -14.03
CA ARG A 112 5.64 -7.11 -15.18
C ARG A 112 6.56 -5.98 -14.73
N TYR A 113 6.06 -5.15 -13.83
CA TYR A 113 6.84 -4.04 -13.26
C TYR A 113 8.15 -4.55 -12.63
N CYS A 114 8.08 -5.65 -11.89
CA CYS A 114 9.26 -6.22 -11.24
C CYS A 114 10.31 -6.69 -12.25
N LYS A 115 9.87 -7.26 -13.37
CA LYS A 115 10.79 -7.68 -14.44
C LYS A 115 11.47 -6.49 -15.10
N GLU A 116 10.73 -5.38 -15.27
CA GLU A 116 11.24 -4.18 -15.92
C GLU A 116 12.09 -3.31 -14.98
N HIS A 117 11.92 -3.49 -13.68
CA HIS A 117 12.60 -2.68 -12.67
C HIS A 117 13.25 -3.57 -11.61
N PRO A 118 14.33 -4.30 -11.96
CA PRO A 118 15.04 -5.12 -10.97
C PRO A 118 15.52 -4.25 -9.81
N ILE A 119 15.42 -4.78 -8.61
CA ILE A 119 15.78 -4.02 -7.41
C ILE A 119 16.44 -4.95 -6.40
N GLN A 120 17.40 -4.41 -5.66
CA GLN A 120 18.04 -5.16 -4.58
C GLN A 120 17.47 -4.67 -3.25
N CYS A 121 16.96 -5.61 -2.48
CA CYS A 121 16.40 -5.32 -1.16
C CYS A 121 17.52 -4.92 -0.19
N TRP A 122 17.26 -3.95 0.68
CA TRP A 122 18.22 -3.50 1.68
C TRP A 122 18.63 -4.60 2.67
N LYS A 123 17.77 -5.58 2.88
CA LYS A 123 18.04 -6.69 3.79
C LYS A 123 18.96 -7.76 3.23
N GLN A 124 19.30 -7.66 1.96
CA GLN A 124 20.13 -8.66 1.26
C GLN A 124 21.57 -8.18 1.10
N LYS A 125 22.12 -7.60 2.11
CA LYS A 125 23.50 -7.17 2.07
C LYS A 125 24.45 -8.27 2.51
#